data_21913a1cf4ba5b69b4d833d934555b6c
#
_entry.id   21913a1cf4ba5b69b4d833d934555b6c
#
_cell.length_a   1.000
_cell.length_b   1.000
_cell.length_c   1.000
_cell.angle_alpha   90.00
_cell.angle_beta   90.00
_cell.angle_gamma   90.00
#
_symmetry.space_group_name_H-M   'P 1'
#
loop_
_entity.id
_entity.type
_entity.pdbx_description
1 polymer ?
#
loop_
_entity_poly.entity_id
_entity_poly.type
_entity_poly.pdbx_seq_one_letter_code
_entity_poly.pdbx_strand_id
1 'polypeptide(L)'
;MQKNIRKLLSIGLTAAALAVSTLASASTDLSGKSWSEIEELAKKEGKLTVSVWYLQPQFRNFVKEFENQYGIKVKVPEGTLDGNINKLIAEKNLETGKMDVVVLNADRLGNVAKNDILVKLNNLPNFDKLNHHLQGVELGDMAVGYWGNQTGLAYDPMRIKEEELPQSWADMESYIDKNPKKFGYSDPNGGSSGNAFIQRALVYINGDYDYRTDKIDEAQIANWKKTWNWFSSKKDALIR
;
A
#
# COMPACT_ATOMS: atom_id res chain seq x y z
N MET A 1 -64.24 35.81 -46.96
CA MET A 1 -64.56 34.52 -47.52
C MET A 1 -63.29 33.90 -48.12
N GLN A 2 -62.53 33.16 -47.36
CA GLN A 2 -61.51 32.26 -47.89
C GLN A 2 -61.11 31.30 -46.79
N LYS A 3 -61.36 30.03 -46.98
CA LYS A 3 -60.99 28.93 -46.13
C LYS A 3 -59.54 28.54 -46.39
N ASN A 4 -58.69 28.62 -45.42
CA ASN A 4 -57.34 28.06 -45.48
C ASN A 4 -57.29 26.77 -44.70
N ILE A 5 -57.05 25.71 -45.46
CA ILE A 5 -56.79 24.36 -44.99
C ILE A 5 -55.31 24.34 -44.55
N ARG A 6 -55.04 24.17 -43.26
CA ARG A 6 -53.72 23.87 -42.73
C ARG A 6 -53.51 22.36 -42.64
N LYS A 7 -52.63 21.85 -43.49
CA LYS A 7 -52.09 20.50 -43.36
C LYS A 7 -51.18 20.41 -42.12
N LEU A 8 -51.56 19.59 -41.17
CA LEU A 8 -50.67 19.17 -40.07
C LEU A 8 -49.72 18.10 -40.60
N LEU A 9 -48.45 18.46 -40.69
CA LEU A 9 -47.35 17.50 -40.77
C LEU A 9 -47.02 17.04 -39.37
N SER A 10 -47.35 15.80 -39.05
CA SER A 10 -46.88 15.13 -37.84
C SER A 10 -45.45 14.66 -38.06
N ILE A 11 -44.48 15.36 -37.47
CA ILE A 11 -43.08 14.90 -37.37
C ILE A 11 -43.05 13.98 -36.15
N GLY A 12 -42.94 12.69 -36.40
CA GLY A 12 -42.67 11.70 -35.39
C GLY A 12 -41.25 11.86 -34.86
N LEU A 13 -41.13 12.36 -33.65
CA LEU A 13 -39.85 12.41 -32.92
C LEU A 13 -39.65 11.07 -32.25
N THR A 14 -38.91 10.18 -32.90
CA THR A 14 -38.43 8.96 -32.27
C THR A 14 -37.31 9.34 -31.28
N ALA A 15 -37.68 9.50 -30.01
CA ALA A 15 -36.73 9.59 -28.92
C ALA A 15 -36.04 8.23 -28.74
N ALA A 16 -34.86 8.09 -29.28
CA ALA A 16 -33.97 7.00 -28.92
C ALA A 16 -33.50 7.27 -27.48
N ALA A 17 -34.17 6.64 -26.53
CA ALA A 17 -33.69 6.59 -25.15
C ALA A 17 -32.37 5.79 -25.14
N LEU A 18 -31.26 6.50 -25.13
CA LEU A 18 -29.99 5.94 -24.72
C LEU A 18 -30.12 5.59 -23.22
N ALA A 19 -30.48 4.35 -22.96
CA ALA A 19 -30.33 3.78 -21.62
C ALA A 19 -28.84 3.73 -21.31
N VAL A 20 -28.31 4.80 -20.72
CA VAL A 20 -27.07 4.74 -19.98
C VAL A 20 -27.36 3.90 -18.75
N SER A 21 -27.13 2.60 -18.88
CA SER A 21 -27.07 1.71 -17.72
C SER A 21 -25.90 2.17 -16.87
N THR A 22 -26.17 2.99 -15.88
CA THR A 22 -25.31 3.16 -14.73
C THR A 22 -25.22 1.78 -14.06
N LEU A 23 -24.20 1.01 -14.42
CA LEU A 23 -23.83 -0.16 -13.65
C LEU A 23 -23.45 0.36 -12.26
N ALA A 24 -24.39 0.28 -11.33
CA ALA A 24 -24.08 0.38 -9.92
C ALA A 24 -23.03 -0.70 -9.66
N SER A 25 -21.83 -0.31 -9.27
CA SER A 25 -20.80 -1.25 -8.80
C SER A 25 -21.21 -1.73 -7.40
N ALA A 26 -22.27 -2.54 -7.34
CA ALA A 26 -22.38 -3.51 -6.28
C ALA A 26 -21.17 -4.44 -6.43
N SER A 27 -20.47 -4.74 -5.34
CA SER A 27 -19.34 -5.66 -5.38
C SER A 27 -19.74 -6.92 -6.13
N THR A 28 -19.18 -7.10 -7.33
CA THR A 28 -19.50 -8.29 -8.15
C THR A 28 -19.03 -9.52 -7.38
N ASP A 29 -19.92 -10.44 -7.10
CA ASP A 29 -19.52 -11.72 -6.51
C ASP A 29 -18.65 -12.48 -7.51
N LEU A 30 -17.38 -12.66 -7.15
CA LEU A 30 -16.39 -13.37 -7.95
C LEU A 30 -16.24 -14.85 -7.52
N SER A 31 -17.04 -15.30 -6.55
CA SER A 31 -16.99 -16.68 -6.04
C SER A 31 -17.24 -17.67 -7.16
N GLY A 32 -16.36 -18.66 -7.30
CA GLY A 32 -16.46 -19.71 -8.29
C GLY A 32 -16.18 -19.31 -9.74
N LYS A 33 -15.79 -18.04 -10.01
CA LYS A 33 -15.39 -17.60 -11.35
C LYS A 33 -13.97 -18.01 -11.65
N SER A 34 -13.73 -18.40 -12.88
CA SER A 34 -12.38 -18.58 -13.41
C SER A 34 -11.69 -17.23 -13.61
N TRP A 35 -10.36 -17.23 -13.66
CA TRP A 35 -9.61 -16.00 -13.94
C TRP A 35 -10.01 -15.35 -15.26
N SER A 36 -10.27 -16.14 -16.30
CA SER A 36 -10.72 -15.63 -17.60
C SER A 36 -12.05 -14.88 -17.51
N GLU A 37 -13.02 -15.39 -16.73
CA GLU A 37 -14.30 -14.70 -16.51
C GLU A 37 -14.13 -13.40 -15.75
N ILE A 38 -13.20 -13.36 -14.77
CA ILE A 38 -12.86 -12.13 -14.03
C ILE A 38 -12.25 -11.10 -14.97
N GLU A 39 -11.33 -11.50 -15.84
CA GLU A 39 -10.72 -10.60 -16.84
C GLU A 39 -11.77 -10.03 -17.81
N GLU A 40 -12.70 -10.81 -18.27
CA GLU A 40 -13.77 -10.33 -19.16
C GLU A 40 -14.68 -9.31 -18.47
N LEU A 41 -15.01 -9.54 -17.21
CA LEU A 41 -15.77 -8.57 -16.41
C LEU A 41 -14.99 -7.26 -16.22
N ALA A 42 -13.70 -7.34 -15.89
CA ALA A 42 -12.83 -6.18 -15.72
C ALA A 42 -12.68 -5.38 -17.03
N LYS A 43 -12.48 -6.06 -18.16
CA LYS A 43 -12.44 -5.43 -19.50
C LYS A 43 -13.74 -4.73 -19.84
N LYS A 44 -14.88 -5.33 -19.49
CA LYS A 44 -16.19 -4.74 -19.70
C LYS A 44 -16.41 -3.49 -18.85
N GLU A 45 -15.90 -3.47 -17.63
CA GLU A 45 -15.89 -2.28 -16.77
C GLU A 45 -14.97 -1.19 -17.33
N GLY A 46 -13.81 -1.55 -17.84
CA GLY A 46 -12.89 -0.73 -18.64
C GLY A 46 -12.16 0.38 -17.89
N LYS A 47 -12.29 0.47 -16.57
CA LYS A 47 -11.66 1.51 -15.73
C LYS A 47 -11.26 0.99 -14.36
N LEU A 48 -10.21 1.56 -13.79
CA LEU A 48 -9.70 1.25 -12.45
C LEU A 48 -9.12 2.51 -11.81
N THR A 49 -9.45 2.80 -10.57
CA THR A 49 -8.82 3.86 -9.78
C THR A 49 -7.94 3.25 -8.69
N VAL A 50 -6.63 3.47 -8.79
CA VAL A 50 -5.64 2.98 -7.84
C VAL A 50 -5.05 4.15 -7.07
N SER A 51 -5.30 4.21 -5.78
CA SER A 51 -4.76 5.25 -4.91
C SER A 51 -3.42 4.80 -4.32
N VAL A 52 -2.32 5.34 -4.84
CA VAL A 52 -0.97 5.19 -4.30
C VAL A 52 -0.52 6.51 -3.68
N TRP A 53 0.41 6.45 -2.74
CA TRP A 53 0.92 7.63 -2.02
C TRP A 53 2.40 7.91 -2.31
N TYR A 54 3.11 6.95 -2.90
CA TYR A 54 4.54 7.03 -3.15
C TYR A 54 4.86 6.69 -4.60
N LEU A 55 5.81 7.42 -5.20
CA LEU A 55 6.25 7.24 -6.58
C LEU A 55 5.09 7.27 -7.62
N GLN A 56 4.08 8.11 -7.41
CA GLN A 56 2.92 8.22 -8.31
C GLN A 56 3.30 8.43 -9.79
N PRO A 57 4.27 9.30 -10.15
CA PRO A 57 4.68 9.44 -11.55
C PRO A 57 5.23 8.14 -12.15
N GLN A 58 6.06 7.41 -11.39
CA GLN A 58 6.62 6.13 -11.82
C GLN A 58 5.53 5.07 -11.93
N PHE A 59 4.60 5.03 -10.96
CA PHE A 59 3.47 4.12 -10.97
C PHE A 59 2.55 4.37 -12.17
N ARG A 60 2.28 5.63 -12.55
CA ARG A 60 1.54 5.98 -13.78
C ARG A 60 2.23 5.49 -15.05
N ASN A 61 3.54 5.43 -15.06
CA ASN A 61 4.28 4.84 -16.19
C ASN A 61 4.20 3.31 -16.17
N PHE A 62 4.31 2.71 -15.00
CA PHE A 62 4.22 1.26 -14.82
C PHE A 62 2.85 0.70 -15.27
N VAL A 63 1.75 1.34 -14.92
CA VAL A 63 0.40 0.85 -15.28
C VAL A 63 0.07 0.96 -16.77
N LYS A 64 0.85 1.67 -17.58
CA LYS A 64 0.62 1.76 -19.03
C LYS A 64 0.70 0.40 -19.72
N GLU A 65 1.58 -0.46 -19.28
CA GLU A 65 1.67 -1.82 -19.81
C GLU A 65 0.41 -2.62 -19.53
N PHE A 66 -0.12 -2.52 -18.30
CA PHE A 66 -1.42 -3.09 -17.92
C PHE A 66 -2.56 -2.53 -18.76
N GLU A 67 -2.62 -1.20 -18.95
CA GLU A 67 -3.63 -0.55 -19.79
C GLU A 67 -3.59 -1.08 -21.24
N ASN A 68 -2.39 -1.24 -21.79
CA ASN A 68 -2.20 -1.75 -23.15
C ASN A 68 -2.58 -3.23 -23.27
N GLN A 69 -2.26 -4.03 -22.28
CA GLN A 69 -2.53 -5.48 -22.28
C GLN A 69 -4.02 -5.78 -22.12
N TYR A 70 -4.71 -5.09 -21.22
CA TYR A 70 -6.09 -5.40 -20.84
C TYR A 70 -7.14 -4.44 -21.38
N GLY A 71 -6.75 -3.29 -21.93
CA GLY A 71 -7.68 -2.27 -22.42
C GLY A 71 -8.40 -1.50 -21.30
N ILE A 72 -7.94 -1.65 -20.04
CA ILE A 72 -8.54 -1.03 -18.86
C ILE A 72 -7.82 0.28 -18.56
N LYS A 73 -8.55 1.38 -18.42
CA LYS A 73 -7.97 2.69 -18.09
C LYS A 73 -7.71 2.81 -16.60
N VAL A 74 -6.45 3.12 -16.22
CA VAL A 74 -6.03 3.24 -14.83
C VAL A 74 -5.88 4.71 -14.43
N LYS A 75 -6.68 5.14 -13.48
CA LYS A 75 -6.57 6.46 -12.85
C LYS A 75 -5.73 6.35 -11.57
N VAL A 76 -4.66 7.14 -11.48
CA VAL A 76 -3.80 7.24 -10.30
C VAL A 76 -3.86 8.69 -9.79
N PRO A 77 -4.79 9.01 -8.87
CA PRO A 77 -4.94 10.37 -8.35
C PRO A 77 -3.75 10.76 -7.46
N GLU A 78 -3.49 12.06 -7.36
CA GLU A 78 -2.56 12.59 -6.36
C GLU A 78 -3.14 12.39 -4.95
N GLY A 79 -2.25 12.06 -4.01
CA GLY A 79 -2.65 11.86 -2.61
C GLY A 79 -1.48 11.48 -1.72
N THR A 80 -1.67 11.70 -0.42
CA THR A 80 -0.79 11.19 0.64
C THR A 80 -1.36 9.90 1.21
N LEU A 81 -0.55 9.11 1.94
CA LEU A 81 -1.02 7.88 2.57
C LEU A 81 -2.25 8.12 3.46
N ASP A 82 -2.13 9.03 4.44
CA ASP A 82 -3.21 9.32 5.37
C ASP A 82 -4.41 10.00 4.68
N GLY A 83 -4.15 10.84 3.67
CA GLY A 83 -5.21 11.45 2.85
C GLY A 83 -6.04 10.44 2.08
N ASN A 84 -5.40 9.43 1.50
CA ASN A 84 -6.09 8.34 0.80
C ASN A 84 -6.91 7.47 1.77
N ILE A 85 -6.35 7.14 2.94
CA ILE A 85 -7.05 6.37 3.98
C ILE A 85 -8.27 7.13 4.50
N ASN A 86 -8.11 8.41 4.84
CA ASN A 86 -9.20 9.24 5.34
C ASN A 86 -10.33 9.37 4.31
N LYS A 87 -9.98 9.51 3.03
CA LYS A 87 -10.94 9.56 1.94
C LYS A 87 -11.68 8.25 1.77
N LEU A 88 -10.98 7.12 1.82
CA LEU A 88 -11.58 5.78 1.78
C LEU A 88 -12.59 5.59 2.93
N ILE A 89 -12.21 5.96 4.15
CA ILE A 89 -13.09 5.89 5.33
C ILE A 89 -14.31 6.81 5.18
N ALA A 90 -14.13 8.01 4.63
CA ALA A 90 -15.24 8.95 4.41
C ALA A 90 -16.23 8.44 3.35
N GLU A 91 -15.80 7.61 2.43
CA GLU A 91 -16.61 7.04 1.36
C GLU A 91 -17.33 5.73 1.75
N LYS A 92 -17.15 5.21 2.96
CA LYS A 92 -17.64 3.88 3.40
C LYS A 92 -19.14 3.65 3.27
N ASN A 93 -19.94 4.71 3.26
CA ASN A 93 -21.40 4.62 3.14
C ASN A 93 -21.90 4.96 1.72
N LEU A 94 -21.00 5.17 0.76
CA LEU A 94 -21.38 5.41 -0.61
C LEU A 94 -21.60 4.09 -1.34
N GLU A 95 -22.66 3.99 -2.12
CA GLU A 95 -22.91 2.83 -2.99
C GLU A 95 -21.81 2.67 -4.05
N THR A 96 -21.22 3.78 -4.48
CA THR A 96 -20.10 3.81 -5.43
C THR A 96 -18.98 4.68 -4.87
N GLY A 97 -17.88 4.07 -4.48
CA GLY A 97 -16.66 4.76 -4.07
C GLY A 97 -15.89 5.34 -5.26
N LYS A 98 -14.90 6.18 -4.96
CA LYS A 98 -13.99 6.77 -5.95
C LYS A 98 -12.64 6.05 -6.03
N MET A 99 -12.44 5.04 -5.22
CA MET A 99 -11.23 4.22 -5.15
C MET A 99 -11.60 2.76 -5.23
N ASP A 100 -10.98 2.05 -6.18
CA ASP A 100 -11.17 0.60 -6.34
C ASP A 100 -10.05 -0.16 -5.62
N VAL A 101 -8.83 0.37 -5.66
CA VAL A 101 -7.67 -0.19 -4.96
C VAL A 101 -6.97 0.91 -4.17
N VAL A 102 -6.65 0.63 -2.92
CA VAL A 102 -5.83 1.49 -2.07
C VAL A 102 -4.52 0.78 -1.71
N VAL A 103 -3.41 1.47 -1.95
CA VAL A 103 -2.09 1.03 -1.51
C VAL A 103 -1.80 1.67 -0.16
N LEU A 104 -1.39 0.85 0.80
CA LEU A 104 -1.09 1.32 2.14
C LEU A 104 0.08 0.52 2.77
N ASN A 105 0.66 1.03 3.82
CA ASN A 105 1.64 0.31 4.61
C ASN A 105 0.95 -0.74 5.49
N ALA A 106 1.63 -1.85 5.77
CA ALA A 106 1.09 -2.94 6.58
C ALA A 106 0.63 -2.50 7.97
N ASP A 107 1.32 -1.55 8.60
CA ASP A 107 0.96 -0.96 9.91
C ASP A 107 -0.36 -0.18 9.90
N ARG A 108 -0.86 0.21 8.72
CA ARG A 108 -2.16 0.91 8.56
C ARG A 108 -3.33 -0.04 8.32
N LEU A 109 -3.06 -1.29 7.93
CA LEU A 109 -4.10 -2.25 7.57
C LEU A 109 -5.14 -2.44 8.69
N GLY A 110 -4.70 -2.65 9.93
CA GLY A 110 -5.61 -2.85 11.06
C GLY A 110 -6.56 -1.68 11.32
N ASN A 111 -6.10 -0.45 11.04
CA ASN A 111 -6.97 0.74 11.16
C ASN A 111 -8.04 0.78 10.06
N VAL A 112 -7.66 0.44 8.83
CA VAL A 112 -8.60 0.44 7.70
C VAL A 112 -9.59 -0.72 7.82
N ALA A 113 -9.14 -1.91 8.18
CA ALA A 113 -9.96 -3.10 8.33
C ALA A 113 -11.10 -2.93 9.38
N LYS A 114 -10.85 -2.20 10.48
CA LYS A 114 -11.87 -1.90 11.50
C LYS A 114 -13.08 -1.11 10.97
N ASN A 115 -12.98 -0.50 9.80
CA ASN A 115 -14.06 0.29 9.22
C ASN A 115 -14.98 -0.53 8.31
N ASP A 116 -14.69 -1.82 8.10
CA ASP A 116 -15.48 -2.75 7.28
C ASP A 116 -15.71 -2.25 5.83
N ILE A 117 -14.64 -1.74 5.23
CA ILE A 117 -14.66 -1.12 3.90
C ILE A 117 -13.80 -1.86 2.87
N LEU A 118 -13.09 -2.91 3.32
CA LEU A 118 -12.28 -3.75 2.45
C LEU A 118 -13.06 -5.00 2.05
N VAL A 119 -12.93 -5.40 0.79
CA VAL A 119 -13.51 -6.64 0.31
C VAL A 119 -12.60 -7.81 0.61
N LYS A 120 -13.20 -9.00 0.79
CA LYS A 120 -12.44 -10.23 0.94
C LYS A 120 -11.93 -10.70 -0.41
N LEU A 121 -10.67 -11.14 -0.45
CA LEU A 121 -9.95 -11.57 -1.64
C LEU A 121 -9.80 -13.10 -1.72
N ASN A 122 -10.18 -13.83 -0.66
CA ASN A 122 -10.04 -15.28 -0.56
C ASN A 122 -10.88 -16.08 -1.56
N ASN A 123 -11.81 -15.42 -2.25
CA ASN A 123 -12.58 -15.99 -3.35
C ASN A 123 -11.90 -15.87 -4.72
N LEU A 124 -10.74 -15.24 -4.81
CA LEU A 124 -9.98 -15.15 -6.06
C LEU A 124 -9.27 -16.48 -6.36
N PRO A 125 -9.27 -16.94 -7.64
CA PRO A 125 -8.71 -18.23 -8.02
C PRO A 125 -7.24 -18.46 -7.73
N ASN A 126 -6.46 -17.38 -7.54
CA ASN A 126 -5.02 -17.41 -7.28
C ASN A 126 -4.64 -16.87 -5.90
N PHE A 127 -5.62 -16.68 -5.00
CA PHE A 127 -5.40 -16.07 -3.70
C PHE A 127 -4.25 -16.73 -2.92
N ASP A 128 -4.23 -18.07 -2.85
CA ASP A 128 -3.21 -18.83 -2.11
C ASP A 128 -1.77 -18.66 -2.67
N LYS A 129 -1.64 -18.10 -3.88
CA LYS A 129 -0.34 -17.85 -4.51
C LYS A 129 0.19 -16.44 -4.23
N LEU A 130 -0.62 -15.60 -3.58
CA LEU A 130 -0.27 -14.22 -3.29
C LEU A 130 0.52 -14.11 -1.99
N ASN A 131 1.17 -12.98 -1.77
CA ASN A 131 1.92 -12.74 -0.54
C ASN A 131 0.98 -12.24 0.55
N HIS A 132 0.78 -13.05 1.58
CA HIS A 132 -0.10 -12.75 2.73
C HIS A 132 0.63 -12.20 3.95
N HIS A 133 1.95 -12.03 3.88
CA HIS A 133 2.76 -11.47 4.96
C HIS A 133 3.60 -10.31 4.47
N LEU A 134 3.64 -9.23 5.21
CA LEU A 134 4.46 -8.07 4.90
C LEU A 134 4.98 -7.44 6.19
N GLN A 135 6.29 -7.25 6.31
CA GLN A 135 6.93 -6.63 7.48
C GLN A 135 6.57 -7.29 8.82
N GLY A 136 6.39 -8.61 8.83
CA GLY A 136 5.98 -9.35 10.02
C GLY A 136 4.47 -9.27 10.34
N VAL A 137 3.69 -8.57 9.52
CA VAL A 137 2.24 -8.47 9.67
C VAL A 137 1.55 -9.47 8.77
N GLU A 138 0.63 -10.25 9.32
CA GLU A 138 -0.28 -11.08 8.54
C GLU A 138 -1.40 -10.21 7.97
N LEU A 139 -1.61 -10.30 6.65
CA LEU A 139 -2.53 -9.44 5.91
C LEU A 139 -3.96 -9.99 5.87
N GLY A 140 -4.16 -11.24 6.31
CA GLY A 140 -5.46 -11.90 6.29
C GLY A 140 -6.02 -12.08 4.88
N ASP A 141 -7.34 -12.00 4.75
CA ASP A 141 -8.07 -12.19 3.50
C ASP A 141 -8.48 -10.87 2.80
N MET A 142 -8.12 -9.72 3.34
CA MET A 142 -8.53 -8.39 2.84
C MET A 142 -7.41 -7.60 2.16
N ALA A 143 -6.18 -8.09 2.18
CA ALA A 143 -5.04 -7.42 1.58
C ALA A 143 -3.99 -8.41 1.08
N VAL A 144 -3.15 -7.97 0.15
CA VAL A 144 -2.01 -8.73 -0.37
C VAL A 144 -0.79 -7.83 -0.44
N GLY A 145 0.37 -8.43 -0.16
CA GLY A 145 1.65 -7.75 -0.31
C GLY A 145 2.11 -7.78 -1.76
N TYR A 146 2.28 -6.61 -2.37
CA TYR A 146 2.74 -6.51 -3.77
C TYR A 146 4.10 -5.85 -3.91
N TRP A 147 4.53 -5.09 -2.92
CA TRP A 147 5.77 -4.35 -2.95
C TRP A 147 6.52 -4.47 -1.63
N GLY A 148 7.78 -4.81 -1.72
CA GLY A 148 8.74 -4.78 -0.61
C GLY A 148 9.94 -3.92 -0.96
N ASN A 149 10.58 -3.36 0.05
CA ASN A 149 11.86 -2.69 -0.07
C ASN A 149 12.81 -3.19 1.02
N GLN A 150 14.06 -2.81 0.90
CA GLN A 150 15.07 -3.10 1.90
C GLN A 150 15.66 -1.79 2.43
N THR A 151 15.94 -1.77 3.72
CA THR A 151 16.75 -0.72 4.34
C THR A 151 18.18 -1.23 4.43
N GLY A 152 19.12 -0.49 3.88
CA GLY A 152 20.53 -0.81 3.88
C GLY A 152 21.36 0.34 4.42
N LEU A 153 22.66 0.10 4.53
CA LEU A 153 23.66 1.13 4.83
C LEU A 153 24.07 1.82 3.52
N ALA A 154 24.08 3.14 3.54
CA ALA A 154 24.69 3.94 2.49
C ALA A 154 26.00 4.53 3.00
N TYR A 155 26.98 4.63 2.15
CA TYR A 155 28.30 5.19 2.49
C TYR A 155 28.82 6.10 1.38
N ASP A 156 29.72 7.00 1.75
CA ASP A 156 30.43 7.86 0.82
C ASP A 156 31.78 7.18 0.46
N PRO A 157 31.95 6.68 -0.78
CA PRO A 157 33.17 5.97 -1.18
C PRO A 157 34.41 6.87 -1.23
N MET A 158 34.24 8.21 -1.16
CA MET A 158 35.35 9.14 -1.02
C MET A 158 35.90 9.22 0.41
N ARG A 159 35.19 8.66 1.39
CA ARG A 159 35.53 8.75 2.82
C ARG A 159 35.77 7.43 3.50
N ILE A 160 35.15 6.38 3.01
CA ILE A 160 35.20 5.02 3.57
C ILE A 160 35.43 4.06 2.42
N LYS A 161 36.41 3.20 2.55
CA LYS A 161 36.63 2.14 1.57
C LYS A 161 35.70 0.98 1.79
N GLU A 162 35.42 0.23 0.74
CA GLU A 162 34.47 -0.89 0.80
C GLU A 162 34.88 -1.98 1.80
N GLU A 163 36.18 -2.24 1.91
CA GLU A 163 36.75 -3.20 2.87
C GLU A 163 36.62 -2.77 4.34
N GLU A 164 36.34 -1.49 4.59
CA GLU A 164 36.14 -0.94 5.95
C GLU A 164 34.67 -0.94 6.38
N LEU A 165 33.75 -1.33 5.48
CA LEU A 165 32.31 -1.31 5.75
C LEU A 165 31.92 -2.40 6.76
N PRO A 166 31.07 -2.08 7.76
CA PRO A 166 30.52 -3.05 8.68
C PRO A 166 29.72 -4.13 7.92
N GLN A 167 30.07 -5.40 8.11
CA GLN A 167 29.38 -6.54 7.51
C GLN A 167 28.41 -7.23 8.49
N SER A 168 28.49 -6.89 9.77
CA SER A 168 27.65 -7.42 10.83
C SER A 168 27.18 -6.33 11.78
N TRP A 169 26.23 -6.65 12.65
CA TRP A 169 25.83 -5.74 13.71
C TRP A 169 26.99 -5.41 14.64
N ALA A 170 27.80 -6.40 15.01
CA ALA A 170 28.97 -6.22 15.86
C ALA A 170 30.03 -5.29 15.23
N ASP A 171 30.23 -5.42 13.92
CA ASP A 171 31.13 -4.52 13.18
C ASP A 171 30.59 -3.07 13.18
N MET A 172 29.27 -2.93 13.02
CA MET A 172 28.61 -1.64 13.07
C MET A 172 28.73 -1.00 14.45
N GLU A 173 28.54 -1.76 15.53
CA GLU A 173 28.76 -1.25 16.89
C GLU A 173 30.19 -0.79 17.09
N SER A 174 31.16 -1.59 16.67
CA SER A 174 32.59 -1.26 16.72
C SER A 174 32.92 0.00 15.90
N TYR A 175 32.30 0.14 14.71
CA TYR A 175 32.44 1.31 13.88
C TYR A 175 31.92 2.59 14.57
N ILE A 176 30.71 2.49 15.15
CA ILE A 176 30.07 3.62 15.88
C ILE A 176 30.95 4.07 17.03
N ASP A 177 31.50 3.13 17.81
CA ASP A 177 32.35 3.46 18.96
C ASP A 177 33.67 4.08 18.57
N LYS A 178 34.27 3.61 17.48
CA LYS A 178 35.57 4.15 16.99
C LYS A 178 35.40 5.44 16.20
N ASN A 179 34.21 5.71 15.68
CA ASN A 179 33.95 6.84 14.79
C ASN A 179 32.75 7.65 15.26
N PRO A 180 32.77 8.29 16.41
CA PRO A 180 31.66 9.06 16.93
C PRO A 180 31.22 10.14 15.94
N LYS A 181 29.88 10.30 15.78
CA LYS A 181 29.26 11.24 14.82
C LYS A 181 29.57 10.94 13.34
N LYS A 182 29.88 9.70 12.99
CA LYS A 182 30.06 9.27 11.60
C LYS A 182 28.98 8.32 11.12
N PHE A 183 28.20 7.75 12.01
CA PHE A 183 27.04 6.91 11.69
C PHE A 183 25.76 7.63 12.07
N GLY A 184 24.84 7.69 11.12
CA GLY A 184 23.53 8.31 11.32
C GLY A 184 22.39 7.44 10.83
N TYR A 185 21.19 7.70 11.35
CA TYR A 185 19.93 7.11 10.88
C TYR A 185 18.83 8.18 10.89
N SER A 186 17.83 8.02 10.03
CA SER A 186 16.71 8.96 9.96
C SER A 186 15.83 8.88 11.21
N ASP A 187 15.14 9.97 11.53
CA ASP A 187 14.17 9.99 12.63
C ASP A 187 13.11 8.89 12.41
N PRO A 188 12.96 7.95 13.36
CA PRO A 188 11.98 6.88 13.23
C PRO A 188 10.53 7.36 13.18
N ASN A 189 10.23 8.57 13.67
CA ASN A 189 8.90 9.17 13.57
C ASN A 189 8.62 9.78 12.18
N GLY A 190 9.66 10.14 11.44
CA GLY A 190 9.54 10.77 10.13
C GLY A 190 9.84 9.86 8.95
N GLY A 191 10.36 8.65 9.17
CA GLY A 191 10.80 7.79 8.08
C GLY A 191 10.90 6.31 8.40
N SER A 192 10.52 5.48 7.42
CA SER A 192 10.53 4.02 7.55
C SER A 192 11.92 3.42 7.75
N SER A 193 12.98 4.03 7.19
CA SER A 193 14.36 3.55 7.35
C SER A 193 14.88 3.68 8.79
N GLY A 194 14.54 4.77 9.49
CA GLY A 194 14.87 4.92 10.92
C GLY A 194 14.12 3.91 11.79
N ASN A 195 12.83 3.68 11.50
CA ASN A 195 12.05 2.65 12.18
C ASN A 195 12.63 1.25 11.91
N ALA A 196 13.01 0.94 10.67
CA ALA A 196 13.63 -0.34 10.32
C ALA A 196 14.98 -0.55 11.06
N PHE A 197 15.75 0.49 11.27
CA PHE A 197 16.98 0.42 12.07
C PHE A 197 16.68 0.06 13.53
N ILE A 198 15.67 0.69 14.14
CA ILE A 198 15.26 0.36 15.52
C ILE A 198 14.74 -1.08 15.61
N GLN A 199 13.89 -1.50 14.67
CA GLN A 199 13.39 -2.86 14.61
C GLN A 199 14.53 -3.89 14.47
N ARG A 200 15.54 -3.59 13.64
CA ARG A 200 16.72 -4.45 13.52
C ARG A 200 17.51 -4.52 14.82
N ALA A 201 17.66 -3.41 15.52
CA ALA A 201 18.29 -3.38 16.85
C ALA A 201 17.52 -4.24 17.86
N LEU A 202 16.20 -4.13 17.89
CA LEU A 202 15.34 -4.96 18.75
C LEU A 202 15.54 -6.44 18.48
N VAL A 203 15.50 -6.87 17.23
CA VAL A 203 15.71 -8.27 16.84
C VAL A 203 17.10 -8.76 17.25
N TYR A 204 18.14 -7.97 17.00
CA TYR A 204 19.51 -8.39 17.29
C TYR A 204 19.82 -8.45 18.79
N ILE A 205 19.42 -7.40 19.54
CA ILE A 205 19.81 -7.25 20.96
C ILE A 205 18.96 -8.12 21.87
N ASN A 206 17.68 -8.35 21.52
CA ASN A 206 16.79 -9.11 22.38
C ASN A 206 16.66 -10.60 21.95
N GLY A 207 17.15 -10.98 20.74
CA GLY A 207 17.16 -12.37 20.31
C GLY A 207 15.78 -12.93 20.00
N ASP A 208 15.48 -14.10 20.49
CA ASP A 208 14.45 -15.06 20.07
C ASP A 208 12.96 -14.65 20.17
N TYR A 209 12.62 -13.38 20.06
CA TYR A 209 11.23 -12.97 20.04
C TYR A 209 10.61 -13.10 18.64
N ASP A 210 9.44 -13.72 18.55
CA ASP A 210 8.67 -13.78 17.31
C ASP A 210 7.89 -12.46 17.09
N TYR A 211 8.46 -11.58 16.28
CA TYR A 211 7.87 -10.30 15.92
C TYR A 211 6.70 -10.42 14.90
N ARG A 212 6.36 -11.64 14.47
CA ARG A 212 5.23 -11.91 13.56
C ARG A 212 3.94 -12.25 14.28
N THR A 213 3.82 -11.86 15.53
CA THR A 213 2.62 -12.08 16.34
C THR A 213 1.78 -10.82 16.43
N ASP A 214 0.47 -10.97 16.44
CA ASP A 214 -0.51 -9.93 16.73
C ASP A 214 -0.76 -9.75 18.23
N LYS A 215 -0.16 -10.62 19.05
CA LYS A 215 -0.30 -10.62 20.51
C LYS A 215 0.80 -9.80 21.17
N ILE A 216 0.39 -8.92 22.05
CA ILE A 216 1.33 -8.19 22.91
C ILE A 216 1.79 -9.11 24.02
N ASP A 217 3.11 -9.30 24.13
CA ASP A 217 3.76 -10.00 25.23
C ASP A 217 4.49 -8.98 26.11
N GLU A 218 3.87 -8.61 27.21
CA GLU A 218 4.38 -7.61 28.16
C GLU A 218 5.76 -8.01 28.75
N ALA A 219 6.00 -9.29 28.94
CA ALA A 219 7.28 -9.79 29.43
C ALA A 219 8.41 -9.56 28.44
N GLN A 220 8.11 -9.74 27.16
CA GLN A 220 9.08 -9.46 26.08
C GLN A 220 9.29 -7.95 25.90
N ILE A 221 8.25 -7.13 25.99
CA ILE A 221 8.37 -5.67 25.94
C ILE A 221 9.29 -5.17 27.07
N ALA A 222 9.22 -5.74 28.26
CA ALA A 222 10.13 -5.41 29.34
C ALA A 222 11.61 -5.66 28.99
N ASN A 223 11.90 -6.69 28.18
CA ASN A 223 13.26 -6.99 27.72
C ASN A 223 13.78 -5.96 26.68
N TRP A 224 12.91 -5.22 26.00
CA TRP A 224 13.31 -4.17 25.05
C TRP A 224 14.09 -3.04 25.73
N LYS A 225 14.06 -2.96 27.05
CA LYS A 225 14.90 -2.05 27.82
C LYS A 225 16.38 -2.19 27.48
N LYS A 226 16.85 -3.39 27.11
CA LYS A 226 18.24 -3.62 26.66
C LYS A 226 18.55 -2.79 25.41
N THR A 227 17.64 -2.78 24.45
CA THR A 227 17.80 -2.00 23.21
C THR A 227 17.74 -0.50 23.50
N TRP A 228 16.83 -0.05 24.36
CA TRP A 228 16.76 1.37 24.74
C TRP A 228 17.98 1.83 25.49
N ASN A 229 18.54 0.98 26.36
CA ASN A 229 19.82 1.25 27.05
C ASN A 229 20.98 1.33 26.03
N TRP A 230 20.99 0.47 25.03
CA TRP A 230 21.98 0.53 23.93
C TRP A 230 21.90 1.87 23.19
N PHE A 231 20.72 2.29 22.73
CA PHE A 231 20.56 3.59 22.07
C PHE A 231 20.97 4.75 23.01
N SER A 232 20.63 4.68 24.28
CA SER A 232 21.02 5.69 25.26
C SER A 232 22.53 5.75 25.45
N SER A 233 23.22 4.61 25.46
CA SER A 233 24.68 4.55 25.59
C SER A 233 25.40 5.09 24.34
N LYS A 234 24.76 5.00 23.16
CA LYS A 234 25.32 5.46 21.88
C LYS A 234 24.86 6.88 21.48
N LYS A 235 24.05 7.56 22.30
CA LYS A 235 23.43 8.86 21.95
C LYS A 235 24.41 9.93 21.48
N ASP A 236 25.63 9.95 22.06
CA ASP A 236 26.66 10.93 21.74
C ASP A 236 27.52 10.52 20.54
N ALA A 237 27.48 9.23 20.16
CA ALA A 237 28.19 8.68 19.00
C ALA A 237 27.32 8.65 17.73
N LEU A 238 26.02 8.61 17.86
CA LEU A 238 25.06 8.57 16.75
C LEU A 238 24.66 9.97 16.26
N ILE A 239 24.33 10.08 14.97
CA ILE A 239 23.63 11.22 14.38
C ILE A 239 22.16 10.83 14.17
N ARG A 240 21.26 11.72 14.55
CA ARG A 240 19.83 11.64 14.29
C ARG A 240 19.37 12.85 13.50
#